data_865a8983a91fcdbf0ec223758acac553
#
_entry.id   865a8983a91fcdbf0ec223758acac553
#
_cell.length_a   1.000
_cell.length_b   1.000
_cell.length_c   1.000
_cell.angle_alpha   90.00
_cell.angle_beta   90.00
_cell.angle_gamma   90.00
#
_symmetry.space_group_name_H-M   'P 1'
#
loop_
_entity.id
_entity.type
_entity.pdbx_description
1 polymer ?
#
loop_
_entity_poly.entity_id
_entity_poly.type
_entity_poly.pdbx_seq_one_letter_code
_entity_poly.pdbx_strand_id
1 'polypeptide(L)'
;MRFTLYATLPYQMSIQKTEVLVLNKWDFRETSIIVNFYSRDFGKMSGILKGIKTEPAKFASTLELFSHNDIVFYKKINSALHLVSQCDIKDNFNMIRQSISKVGVASLMMELIDEIMPQEDKNEEVFDLATTVLRELAITDNPDKIMTIFKIKMLAFSGFKPHFDSCVSCGARINGHSKFSFALGGLLCSGCYHKDLKSRTIFRGTVASVLHIEKNDFKVNLNLGMNPQIKKELNIILNAFLNFHLEKELKSQKVLNKLDNFAPALR
;
A
#
# COMPACT_ATOMS: atom_id res chain seq x y z
N MET A 1 -28.22 -3.64 -54.71
CA MET A 1 -27.13 -3.27 -53.82
C MET A 1 -27.70 -2.87 -52.45
N ARG A 2 -27.55 -3.72 -51.44
CA ARG A 2 -27.97 -3.41 -50.09
C ARG A 2 -26.75 -2.87 -49.34
N PHE A 3 -26.76 -1.59 -49.03
CA PHE A 3 -25.79 -0.96 -48.13
C PHE A 3 -26.17 -1.34 -46.72
N THR A 4 -25.39 -2.21 -46.12
CA THR A 4 -25.48 -2.51 -44.68
C THR A 4 -24.83 -1.37 -43.93
N LEU A 5 -25.62 -0.48 -43.34
CA LEU A 5 -25.15 0.53 -42.39
C LEU A 5 -24.59 -0.25 -41.15
N TYR A 6 -23.28 -0.24 -41.01
CA TYR A 6 -22.66 -0.55 -39.72
C TYR A 6 -23.03 0.60 -38.78
N ALA A 7 -24.05 0.34 -37.94
CA ALA A 7 -24.33 1.18 -36.78
C ALA A 7 -23.08 1.16 -35.90
N THR A 8 -22.33 2.26 -35.89
CA THR A 8 -21.31 2.53 -34.87
C THR A 8 -22.01 2.56 -33.53
N LEU A 9 -21.84 1.49 -32.74
CA LEU A 9 -22.29 1.44 -31.34
C LEU A 9 -21.73 2.68 -30.62
N PRO A 10 -22.58 3.51 -29.99
CA PRO A 10 -22.11 4.68 -29.28
C PRO A 10 -21.17 4.22 -28.16
N TYR A 11 -20.05 4.89 -28.02
CA TYR A 11 -19.08 4.75 -26.94
C TYR A 11 -19.83 4.81 -25.60
N GLN A 12 -20.11 3.65 -25.01
CA GLN A 12 -20.91 3.54 -23.79
C GLN A 12 -20.03 3.95 -22.62
N MET A 13 -19.99 5.28 -22.34
CA MET A 13 -19.42 5.80 -21.11
C MET A 13 -20.47 5.70 -20.01
N SER A 14 -20.19 4.94 -18.97
CA SER A 14 -21.02 4.92 -17.76
C SER A 14 -20.48 5.89 -16.73
N ILE A 15 -21.36 6.67 -16.12
CA ILE A 15 -21.02 7.53 -14.98
C ILE A 15 -20.94 6.63 -13.74
N GLN A 16 -19.83 6.72 -13.01
CA GLN A 16 -19.58 5.97 -11.79
C GLN A 16 -19.21 6.91 -10.66
N LYS A 17 -19.53 6.52 -9.43
CA LYS A 17 -19.11 7.19 -8.20
C LYS A 17 -18.41 6.19 -7.31
N THR A 18 -17.30 6.60 -6.67
CA THR A 18 -16.56 5.76 -5.73
C THR A 18 -15.72 6.60 -4.77
N GLU A 19 -15.39 6.01 -3.63
CA GLU A 19 -14.38 6.55 -2.71
C GLU A 19 -12.99 6.19 -3.19
N VAL A 20 -12.04 7.10 -3.05
CA VAL A 20 -10.65 6.91 -3.51
C VAL A 20 -9.64 7.45 -2.50
N LEU A 21 -8.48 6.79 -2.44
CA LEU A 21 -7.25 7.32 -1.88
C LEU A 21 -6.33 7.76 -3.03
N VAL A 22 -5.73 8.94 -2.91
CA VAL A 22 -4.77 9.45 -3.89
C VAL A 22 -3.41 8.77 -3.68
N LEU A 23 -2.99 7.95 -4.64
CA LEU A 23 -1.70 7.26 -4.60
C LEU A 23 -0.57 8.13 -5.14
N ASN A 24 -0.81 8.79 -6.28
CA ASN A 24 0.15 9.66 -6.93
C ASN A 24 -0.54 10.63 -7.88
N LYS A 25 0.09 11.77 -8.18
CA LYS A 25 -0.40 12.73 -9.18
C LYS A 25 0.76 13.38 -9.92
N TRP A 26 0.51 13.78 -11.17
CA TRP A 26 1.46 14.54 -11.99
C TRP A 26 0.75 15.45 -12.97
N ASP A 27 1.45 16.49 -13.36
CA ASP A 27 0.97 17.45 -14.33
C ASP A 27 0.82 16.81 -15.71
N PHE A 28 -0.28 17.12 -16.38
CA PHE A 28 -0.55 16.70 -17.75
C PHE A 28 -1.00 17.88 -18.58
N ARG A 29 -0.19 18.27 -19.56
CA ARG A 29 -0.36 19.51 -20.34
C ARG A 29 -0.46 20.73 -19.41
N GLU A 30 -0.91 21.86 -19.95
CA GLU A 30 -0.92 23.14 -19.21
C GLU A 30 -1.99 23.21 -18.11
N THR A 31 -3.16 22.60 -18.33
CA THR A 31 -4.35 22.81 -17.51
C THR A 31 -4.85 21.60 -16.74
N SER A 32 -4.29 20.43 -17.00
CA SER A 32 -4.80 19.14 -16.51
C SER A 32 -3.81 18.46 -15.55
N ILE A 33 -4.31 17.52 -14.75
CA ILE A 33 -3.49 16.56 -14.01
C ILE A 33 -3.94 15.14 -14.30
N ILE A 34 -3.04 14.18 -14.18
CA ILE A 34 -3.36 12.76 -14.09
C ILE A 34 -3.13 12.33 -12.65
N VAL A 35 -4.03 11.51 -12.13
CA VAL A 35 -3.98 11.02 -10.74
C VAL A 35 -4.18 9.52 -10.75
N ASN A 36 -3.31 8.81 -10.03
CA ASN A 36 -3.52 7.42 -9.69
C ASN A 36 -4.26 7.34 -8.38
N PHE A 37 -5.30 6.54 -8.36
CA PHE A 37 -6.16 6.28 -7.21
C PHE A 37 -6.15 4.81 -6.83
N TYR A 38 -6.35 4.54 -5.56
CA TYR A 38 -6.88 3.27 -5.10
C TYR A 38 -8.33 3.48 -4.69
N SER A 39 -9.26 2.88 -5.42
CA SER A 39 -10.70 3.05 -5.19
C SER A 39 -11.29 1.87 -4.43
N ARG A 40 -12.36 2.12 -3.67
CA ARG A 40 -13.10 1.10 -2.93
C ARG A 40 -13.73 0.05 -3.86
N ASP A 41 -14.32 0.51 -4.98
CA ASP A 41 -15.18 -0.31 -5.81
C ASP A 41 -14.50 -0.84 -7.08
N PHE A 42 -13.37 -0.23 -7.49
CA PHE A 42 -12.71 -0.54 -8.76
C PHE A 42 -11.22 -0.86 -8.62
N GLY A 43 -10.68 -0.92 -7.37
CA GLY A 43 -9.25 -1.12 -7.14
C GLY A 43 -8.39 0.04 -7.65
N LYS A 44 -7.19 -0.26 -8.14
CA LYS A 44 -6.27 0.75 -8.66
C LYS A 44 -6.75 1.26 -10.03
N MET A 45 -6.85 2.58 -10.18
CA MET A 45 -7.32 3.23 -11.41
C MET A 45 -6.63 4.57 -11.64
N SER A 46 -6.60 5.02 -12.89
CA SER A 46 -6.06 6.33 -13.26
C SER A 46 -7.16 7.26 -13.78
N GLY A 47 -7.14 8.49 -13.32
CA GLY A 47 -8.08 9.54 -13.73
C GLY A 47 -7.39 10.78 -14.26
N ILE A 48 -7.99 11.40 -15.28
CA ILE A 48 -7.58 12.72 -15.75
C ILE A 48 -8.60 13.76 -15.32
N LEU A 49 -8.12 14.86 -14.71
CA LEU A 49 -8.91 16.03 -14.37
C LEU A 49 -8.54 17.17 -15.32
N LYS A 50 -9.44 17.45 -16.26
CA LYS A 50 -9.23 18.50 -17.25
C LYS A 50 -9.60 19.87 -16.68
N GLY A 51 -8.74 20.86 -16.86
CA GLY A 51 -9.00 22.24 -16.46
C GLY A 51 -8.82 22.51 -14.96
N ILE A 52 -8.36 21.56 -14.16
CA ILE A 52 -8.23 21.76 -12.70
C ILE A 52 -7.25 22.90 -12.33
N LYS A 53 -6.26 23.18 -13.17
CA LYS A 53 -5.31 24.27 -12.92
C LYS A 53 -5.85 25.64 -13.28
N THR A 54 -6.78 25.73 -14.23
CA THR A 54 -7.39 26.99 -14.69
C THR A 54 -8.68 27.30 -13.96
N GLU A 55 -9.44 26.26 -13.58
CA GLU A 55 -10.73 26.36 -12.91
C GLU A 55 -10.75 25.49 -11.65
N PRO A 56 -9.88 25.76 -10.64
CA PRO A 56 -9.78 24.90 -9.45
C PRO A 56 -11.09 24.86 -8.65
N ALA A 57 -11.90 25.92 -8.69
CA ALA A 57 -13.21 25.97 -8.03
C ALA A 57 -14.24 24.95 -8.57
N LYS A 58 -14.00 24.38 -9.75
CA LYS A 58 -14.82 23.30 -10.31
C LYS A 58 -14.68 21.98 -9.55
N PHE A 59 -13.57 21.84 -8.84
CA PHE A 59 -13.26 20.65 -8.06
C PHE A 59 -13.16 21.06 -6.59
N ALA A 60 -13.93 20.40 -5.72
CA ALA A 60 -13.91 20.68 -4.28
C ALA A 60 -12.69 20.06 -3.56
N SER A 61 -11.80 19.38 -4.30
CA SER A 61 -10.58 18.78 -3.79
C SER A 61 -9.39 19.06 -4.70
N THR A 62 -8.23 19.36 -4.10
CA THR A 62 -6.94 19.49 -4.79
C THR A 62 -6.24 18.16 -5.04
N LEU A 63 -6.85 17.05 -4.60
CA LEU A 63 -6.32 15.70 -4.72
C LEU A 63 -4.87 15.59 -4.22
N GLU A 64 -4.66 16.00 -2.99
CA GLU A 64 -3.36 15.87 -2.35
C GLU A 64 -3.01 14.40 -2.12
N LEU A 65 -1.71 14.06 -2.17
CA LEU A 65 -1.21 12.71 -1.91
C LEU A 65 -1.81 12.16 -0.60
N PHE A 66 -2.19 10.89 -0.58
CA PHE A 66 -2.88 10.16 0.49
C PHE A 66 -4.20 10.76 0.99
N SER A 67 -4.75 11.81 0.36
CA SER A 67 -6.09 12.30 0.71
C SER A 67 -7.19 11.30 0.34
N HIS A 68 -8.26 11.27 1.15
CA HIS A 68 -9.46 10.47 0.92
C HIS A 68 -10.53 11.35 0.29
N ASN A 69 -11.08 10.90 -0.84
CA ASN A 69 -12.03 11.68 -1.64
C ASN A 69 -13.18 10.81 -2.14
N ASP A 70 -14.32 11.45 -2.42
CA ASP A 70 -15.36 10.93 -3.30
C ASP A 70 -15.09 11.46 -4.71
N ILE A 71 -15.17 10.60 -5.74
CA ILE A 71 -15.07 11.02 -7.13
C ILE A 71 -16.26 10.56 -7.95
N VAL A 72 -16.62 11.37 -8.95
CA VAL A 72 -17.51 10.99 -10.05
C VAL A 72 -16.68 10.98 -11.34
N PHE A 73 -16.75 9.88 -12.07
CA PHE A 73 -15.95 9.71 -13.28
C PHE A 73 -16.72 8.99 -14.39
N TYR A 74 -16.31 9.24 -15.62
CA TYR A 74 -16.79 8.51 -16.79
C TYR A 74 -15.89 7.31 -17.04
N LYS A 75 -16.41 6.10 -16.78
CA LYS A 75 -15.70 4.85 -17.04
C LYS A 75 -15.62 4.62 -18.55
N LYS A 76 -14.42 4.50 -19.07
CA LYS A 76 -14.14 4.12 -20.46
C LYS A 76 -13.85 2.63 -20.53
N ILE A 77 -14.46 1.92 -21.48
CA ILE A 77 -14.32 0.45 -21.61
C ILE A 77 -12.92 0.06 -22.09
N ASN A 78 -12.31 0.87 -22.97
CA ASN A 78 -11.03 0.51 -23.62
C ASN A 78 -9.89 1.48 -23.23
N SER A 79 -9.88 2.00 -22.01
CA SER A 79 -8.85 2.93 -21.55
C SER A 79 -8.66 2.82 -20.05
N ALA A 80 -7.42 2.63 -19.64
CA ALA A 80 -7.03 2.71 -18.23
C ALA A 80 -7.10 4.13 -17.63
N LEU A 81 -7.34 5.17 -18.48
CA LEU A 81 -7.41 6.56 -18.06
C LEU A 81 -8.85 7.09 -18.17
N HIS A 82 -9.52 7.24 -17.03
CA HIS A 82 -10.91 7.69 -16.92
C HIS A 82 -10.99 9.21 -16.80
N LEU A 83 -12.11 9.82 -17.24
CA LEU A 83 -12.34 11.25 -17.07
C LEU A 83 -13.05 11.51 -15.73
N VAL A 84 -12.36 12.12 -14.79
CA VAL A 84 -12.95 12.56 -13.51
C VAL A 84 -13.66 13.90 -13.74
N SER A 85 -14.95 13.96 -13.39
CA SER A 85 -15.80 15.15 -13.53
C SER A 85 -16.01 15.90 -12.23
N GLN A 86 -16.00 15.19 -11.08
CA GLN A 86 -16.15 15.77 -9.74
C GLN A 86 -15.22 15.08 -8.78
N CYS A 87 -14.70 15.80 -7.80
CA CYS A 87 -14.01 15.26 -6.66
C CYS A 87 -14.28 16.10 -5.42
N ASP A 88 -14.73 15.44 -4.36
CA ASP A 88 -15.05 16.02 -3.07
C ASP A 88 -14.17 15.43 -1.99
N ILE A 89 -13.53 16.28 -1.20
CA ILE A 89 -12.64 15.82 -0.14
C ILE A 89 -13.45 15.27 1.04
N LYS A 90 -13.12 14.07 1.49
CA LYS A 90 -13.63 13.46 2.72
C LYS A 90 -12.69 13.67 3.90
N ASP A 91 -11.40 13.45 3.67
CA ASP A 91 -10.37 13.66 4.68
C ASP A 91 -9.03 14.00 4.01
N ASN A 92 -8.43 15.10 4.40
CA ASN A 92 -7.10 15.50 3.92
C ASN A 92 -5.97 15.06 4.85
N PHE A 93 -6.28 14.45 6.00
CA PHE A 93 -5.32 14.00 6.99
C PHE A 93 -4.30 15.09 7.38
N ASN A 94 -4.77 16.29 7.67
CA ASN A 94 -3.92 17.46 7.93
C ASN A 94 -2.90 17.23 9.05
N MET A 95 -3.24 16.43 10.06
CA MET A 95 -2.32 16.10 11.16
C MET A 95 -1.10 15.29 10.69
N ILE A 96 -1.24 14.46 9.65
CA ILE A 96 -0.11 13.74 9.04
C ILE A 96 0.85 14.74 8.42
N ARG A 97 0.34 15.78 7.75
CA ARG A 97 1.13 16.78 7.01
C ARG A 97 2.00 17.67 7.90
N GLN A 98 1.71 17.70 9.20
CA GLN A 98 2.49 18.46 10.19
C GLN A 98 3.76 17.74 10.64
N SER A 99 3.98 16.47 10.25
CA SER A 99 5.12 15.66 10.66
C SER A 99 5.79 15.00 9.45
N ILE A 100 7.07 15.31 9.22
CA ILE A 100 7.88 14.72 8.13
C ILE A 100 7.89 13.19 8.22
N SER A 101 8.03 12.63 9.43
CA SER A 101 8.01 11.18 9.65
C SER A 101 6.67 10.57 9.25
N LYS A 102 5.53 11.17 9.66
CA LYS A 102 4.20 10.71 9.29
C LYS A 102 3.94 10.83 7.79
N VAL A 103 4.36 11.93 7.15
CA VAL A 103 4.29 12.10 5.69
C VAL A 103 5.09 11.02 4.97
N GLY A 104 6.31 10.72 5.45
CA GLY A 104 7.15 9.66 4.89
C GLY A 104 6.48 8.29 4.96
N VAL A 105 5.87 7.94 6.11
CA VAL A 105 5.12 6.70 6.30
C VAL A 105 3.89 6.65 5.40
N ALA A 106 3.08 7.71 5.33
CA ALA A 106 1.91 7.76 4.45
C ALA A 106 2.30 7.63 2.98
N SER A 107 3.39 8.30 2.55
CA SER A 107 3.90 8.19 1.18
C SER A 107 4.36 6.76 0.85
N LEU A 108 5.05 6.10 1.80
CA LEU A 108 5.46 4.70 1.63
C LEU A 108 4.26 3.75 1.56
N MET A 109 3.20 4.01 2.33
CA MET A 109 1.95 3.25 2.24
C MET A 109 1.31 3.36 0.86
N MET A 110 1.20 4.58 0.32
CA MET A 110 0.63 4.80 -1.02
C MET A 110 1.48 4.13 -2.11
N GLU A 111 2.80 4.25 -2.02
CA GLU A 111 3.71 3.59 -2.97
C GLU A 111 3.59 2.06 -2.89
N LEU A 112 3.46 1.47 -1.69
CA LEU A 112 3.25 0.02 -1.54
C LEU A 112 1.93 -0.44 -2.16
N ILE A 113 0.84 0.29 -1.97
CA ILE A 113 -0.45 -0.03 -2.60
C ILE A 113 -0.31 0.06 -4.12
N ASP A 114 0.32 1.12 -4.64
CA ASP A 114 0.51 1.31 -6.08
C ASP A 114 1.34 0.19 -6.73
N GLU A 115 2.36 -0.32 -6.02
CA GLU A 115 3.25 -1.36 -6.52
C GLU A 115 2.70 -2.79 -6.39
N ILE A 116 1.98 -3.07 -5.30
CA ILE A 116 1.50 -4.43 -5.00
C ILE A 116 0.16 -4.72 -5.65
N MET A 117 -0.76 -3.73 -5.65
CA MET A 117 -2.12 -3.99 -6.13
C MET A 117 -2.20 -3.95 -7.66
N PRO A 118 -2.85 -4.94 -8.29
CA PRO A 118 -3.11 -4.92 -9.73
C PRO A 118 -4.03 -3.78 -10.15
N GLN A 119 -3.99 -3.43 -11.44
CA GLN A 119 -4.94 -2.49 -12.02
C GLN A 119 -6.34 -3.09 -12.05
N GLU A 120 -7.35 -2.28 -11.71
CA GLU A 120 -8.78 -2.61 -11.76
C GLU A 120 -9.17 -3.87 -10.96
N ASP A 121 -8.35 -4.24 -9.96
CA ASP A 121 -8.62 -5.37 -9.06
C ASP A 121 -9.15 -4.84 -7.73
N LYS A 122 -10.46 -5.04 -7.52
CA LYS A 122 -11.16 -4.58 -6.32
C LYS A 122 -10.73 -5.40 -5.11
N ASN A 123 -10.28 -4.72 -4.04
CA ASN A 123 -10.03 -5.31 -2.74
C ASN A 123 -10.43 -4.33 -1.64
N GLU A 124 -11.63 -4.53 -1.08
CA GLU A 124 -12.17 -3.64 -0.04
C GLU A 124 -11.37 -3.72 1.27
N GLU A 125 -10.79 -4.88 1.59
CA GLU A 125 -9.98 -5.06 2.81
C GLU A 125 -8.73 -4.17 2.78
N VAL A 126 -8.09 -4.05 1.61
CA VAL A 126 -6.94 -3.16 1.42
C VAL A 126 -7.36 -1.69 1.52
N PHE A 127 -8.51 -1.31 0.94
CA PHE A 127 -9.02 0.05 1.03
C PHE A 127 -9.36 0.44 2.49
N ASP A 128 -10.05 -0.42 3.21
CA ASP A 128 -10.43 -0.22 4.61
C ASP A 128 -9.21 -0.23 5.54
N LEU A 129 -8.24 -1.10 5.28
CA LEU A 129 -6.96 -1.09 5.98
C LEU A 129 -6.26 0.26 5.78
N ALA A 130 -6.11 0.72 4.53
CA ALA A 130 -5.38 1.95 4.23
C ALA A 130 -6.05 3.18 4.87
N THR A 131 -7.37 3.31 4.78
CA THR A 131 -8.11 4.42 5.42
C THR A 131 -8.02 4.38 6.94
N THR A 132 -8.11 3.19 7.56
CA THR A 132 -7.95 3.01 9.01
C THR A 132 -6.55 3.40 9.45
N VAL A 133 -5.53 2.94 8.74
CA VAL A 133 -4.13 3.23 9.05
C VAL A 133 -3.81 4.71 8.94
N LEU A 134 -4.32 5.41 7.92
CA LEU A 134 -4.14 6.86 7.80
C LEU A 134 -4.76 7.61 8.98
N ARG A 135 -5.95 7.22 9.46
CA ARG A 135 -6.57 7.82 10.65
C ARG A 135 -5.74 7.61 11.90
N GLU A 136 -5.26 6.39 12.12
CA GLU A 136 -4.40 6.07 13.28
C GLU A 136 -3.03 6.74 13.17
N LEU A 137 -2.47 6.85 11.96
CA LEU A 137 -1.21 7.56 11.70
C LEU A 137 -1.33 9.05 12.05
N ALA A 138 -2.48 9.67 11.82
CA ALA A 138 -2.70 11.07 12.17
C ALA A 138 -2.48 11.36 13.66
N ILE A 139 -2.88 10.43 14.54
CA ILE A 139 -2.88 10.62 16.01
C ILE A 139 -1.72 9.91 16.73
N THR A 140 -1.02 8.96 16.10
CA THR A 140 0.03 8.15 16.75
C THR A 140 1.31 8.95 17.03
N ASP A 141 2.02 8.55 18.08
CA ASP A 141 3.41 8.98 18.35
C ASP A 141 4.45 7.95 17.84
N ASN A 142 3.99 6.83 17.28
CA ASN A 142 4.88 5.75 16.81
C ASN A 142 4.53 5.33 15.37
N PRO A 143 4.89 6.16 14.37
CA PRO A 143 4.60 5.89 12.96
C PRO A 143 5.27 4.60 12.43
N ASP A 144 6.45 4.22 12.95
CA ASP A 144 7.15 3.00 12.54
C ASP A 144 6.38 1.73 12.89
N LYS A 145 5.72 1.72 14.07
CA LYS A 145 4.86 0.62 14.47
C LYS A 145 3.66 0.47 13.54
N ILE A 146 3.03 1.61 13.22
CA ILE A 146 1.93 1.68 12.23
C ILE A 146 2.37 1.06 10.91
N MET A 147 3.54 1.47 10.39
CA MET A 147 4.08 0.98 9.13
C MET A 147 4.39 -0.53 9.17
N THR A 148 4.92 -1.03 10.27
CA THR A 148 5.19 -2.46 10.44
C THR A 148 3.91 -3.29 10.38
N ILE A 149 2.86 -2.88 11.11
CA ILE A 149 1.56 -3.56 11.10
C ILE A 149 0.93 -3.47 9.70
N PHE A 150 0.98 -2.30 9.07
CA PHE A 150 0.46 -2.11 7.71
C PHE A 150 1.13 -3.04 6.70
N LYS A 151 2.47 -3.12 6.69
CA LYS A 151 3.21 -4.02 5.76
C LYS A 151 2.75 -5.47 5.89
N ILE A 152 2.64 -5.98 7.12
CA ILE A 152 2.23 -7.37 7.37
C ILE A 152 0.79 -7.61 6.88
N LYS A 153 -0.13 -6.72 7.23
CA LYS A 153 -1.54 -6.82 6.80
C LYS A 153 -1.71 -6.67 5.30
N MET A 154 -1.01 -5.70 4.69
CA MET A 154 -1.03 -5.46 3.26
C MET A 154 -0.57 -6.70 2.47
N LEU A 155 0.55 -7.32 2.89
CA LEU A 155 1.04 -8.55 2.29
C LEU A 155 0.06 -9.72 2.44
N ALA A 156 -0.64 -9.81 3.57
CA ALA A 156 -1.67 -10.84 3.79
C ALA A 156 -2.89 -10.64 2.86
N PHE A 157 -3.42 -9.42 2.77
CA PHE A 157 -4.61 -9.13 1.96
C PHE A 157 -4.35 -9.12 0.45
N SER A 158 -3.11 -8.86 0.03
CA SER A 158 -2.71 -8.92 -1.38
C SER A 158 -2.31 -10.32 -1.88
N GLY A 159 -2.31 -11.32 -0.99
CA GLY A 159 -1.90 -12.68 -1.34
C GLY A 159 -0.38 -12.91 -1.40
N PHE A 160 0.43 -11.90 -1.11
CA PHE A 160 1.90 -11.98 -1.06
C PHE A 160 2.44 -12.36 0.32
N LYS A 161 1.66 -13.08 1.11
CA LYS A 161 1.99 -13.42 2.48
C LYS A 161 3.24 -14.31 2.58
N PRO A 162 4.30 -13.90 3.32
CA PRO A 162 5.38 -14.79 3.65
C PRO A 162 4.89 -15.93 4.55
N HIS A 163 5.43 -17.14 4.39
CA HIS A 163 4.97 -18.32 5.12
C HIS A 163 5.62 -18.42 6.50
N PHE A 164 4.86 -18.09 7.56
CA PHE A 164 5.30 -18.13 8.96
C PHE A 164 4.65 -19.25 9.81
N ASP A 165 3.66 -19.96 9.27
CA ASP A 165 2.89 -20.95 10.03
C ASP A 165 3.62 -22.29 10.22
N SER A 166 4.45 -22.67 9.22
CA SER A 166 5.16 -23.94 9.19
C SER A 166 6.42 -23.83 8.33
N CYS A 167 7.14 -24.93 8.17
CA CYS A 167 8.28 -24.99 7.26
C CYS A 167 7.79 -24.93 5.80
N VAL A 168 8.23 -23.93 5.04
CA VAL A 168 7.84 -23.74 3.63
C VAL A 168 8.30 -24.89 2.72
N SER A 169 9.31 -25.68 3.14
CA SER A 169 9.86 -26.79 2.35
C SER A 169 9.19 -28.13 2.63
N CYS A 170 8.88 -28.47 3.88
CA CYS A 170 8.36 -29.79 4.24
C CYS A 170 7.00 -29.76 4.96
N GLY A 171 6.41 -28.58 5.23
CA GLY A 171 5.13 -28.43 5.92
C GLY A 171 5.17 -28.70 7.42
N ALA A 172 6.32 -29.11 7.99
CA ALA A 172 6.41 -29.44 9.41
C ALA A 172 6.19 -28.22 10.29
N ARG A 173 5.50 -28.40 11.42
CA ARG A 173 5.39 -27.37 12.47
C ARG A 173 6.77 -27.02 13.01
N ILE A 174 7.02 -25.75 13.21
CA ILE A 174 8.30 -25.26 13.73
C ILE A 174 8.23 -25.16 15.25
N ASN A 175 8.85 -26.11 15.93
CA ASN A 175 8.94 -26.20 17.39
C ASN A 175 10.36 -25.85 17.86
N GLY A 176 10.82 -24.62 17.66
CA GLY A 176 12.17 -24.22 18.09
C GLY A 176 12.83 -23.20 17.19
N HIS A 177 14.14 -23.40 16.97
CA HIS A 177 14.91 -22.52 16.09
C HIS A 177 14.46 -22.66 14.63
N SER A 178 14.31 -21.52 13.97
CA SER A 178 13.96 -21.46 12.55
C SER A 178 14.84 -20.45 11.82
N LYS A 179 14.91 -20.59 10.51
CA LYS A 179 15.51 -19.60 9.63
C LYS A 179 14.47 -19.10 8.64
N PHE A 180 14.58 -17.85 8.25
CA PHE A 180 13.75 -17.28 7.18
C PHE A 180 14.51 -17.31 5.85
N SER A 181 13.91 -17.93 4.84
CA SER A 181 14.40 -17.95 3.47
C SER A 181 13.64 -16.93 2.64
N PHE A 182 14.35 -15.94 2.11
CA PHE A 182 13.76 -14.97 1.18
C PHE A 182 13.43 -15.61 -0.17
N ALA A 183 14.29 -16.52 -0.63
CA ALA A 183 14.10 -17.21 -1.91
C ALA A 183 12.90 -18.14 -1.92
N LEU A 184 12.60 -18.80 -0.78
CA LEU A 184 11.46 -19.70 -0.63
C LEU A 184 10.23 -18.99 -0.03
N GLY A 185 10.38 -17.73 0.37
CA GLY A 185 9.29 -16.91 0.89
C GLY A 185 8.75 -17.34 2.27
N GLY A 186 9.57 -17.97 3.13
CA GLY A 186 9.07 -18.43 4.41
C GLY A 186 10.08 -19.07 5.35
N LEU A 187 9.56 -19.66 6.44
CA LEU A 187 10.36 -20.30 7.46
C LEU A 187 10.87 -21.69 7.03
N LEU A 188 12.09 -22.01 7.45
CA LEU A 188 12.69 -23.34 7.36
C LEU A 188 12.88 -23.93 8.73
N CYS A 189 12.52 -25.20 8.93
CA CYS A 189 12.87 -25.98 10.11
C CYS A 189 14.35 -26.43 10.04
N SER A 190 14.90 -26.90 11.16
CA SER A 190 16.30 -27.34 11.27
C SER A 190 16.68 -28.40 10.23
N GLY A 191 15.78 -29.32 9.91
CA GLY A 191 16.01 -30.35 8.88
C GLY A 191 16.08 -29.82 7.44
N CYS A 192 15.56 -28.61 7.19
CA CYS A 192 15.47 -28.02 5.87
C CYS A 192 16.42 -26.83 5.63
N TYR A 193 17.31 -26.49 6.58
CA TYR A 193 18.25 -25.36 6.41
C TYR A 193 19.18 -25.49 5.18
N HIS A 194 19.47 -26.72 4.75
CA HIS A 194 20.26 -26.98 3.56
C HIS A 194 19.59 -26.55 2.24
N LYS A 195 18.27 -26.32 2.26
CA LYS A 195 17.50 -25.88 1.08
C LYS A 195 17.80 -24.44 0.67
N ASP A 196 18.21 -23.61 1.65
CA ASP A 196 18.68 -22.25 1.37
C ASP A 196 19.79 -21.87 2.37
N LEU A 197 21.02 -21.92 1.89
CA LEU A 197 22.21 -21.59 2.68
C LEU A 197 22.28 -20.09 3.04
N LYS A 198 21.53 -19.23 2.33
CA LYS A 198 21.43 -17.78 2.60
C LYS A 198 20.29 -17.44 3.59
N SER A 199 19.53 -18.46 4.04
CA SER A 199 18.48 -18.26 5.04
C SER A 199 19.04 -17.70 6.35
N ARG A 200 18.28 -16.79 6.99
CA ARG A 200 18.72 -16.10 8.21
C ARG A 200 17.97 -16.61 9.43
N THR A 201 18.68 -16.78 10.52
CA THR A 201 18.07 -17.10 11.82
C THR A 201 17.07 -16.00 12.19
N ILE A 202 15.90 -16.39 12.68
CA ILE A 202 14.84 -15.49 13.11
C ILE A 202 14.48 -15.76 14.57
N PHE A 203 14.23 -14.70 15.34
CA PHE A 203 13.84 -14.82 16.71
C PHE A 203 12.38 -15.30 16.84
N ARG A 204 12.13 -16.24 17.75
CA ARG A 204 10.79 -16.83 17.94
C ARG A 204 9.72 -15.77 18.25
N GLY A 205 10.09 -14.71 18.99
CA GLY A 205 9.20 -13.59 19.26
C GLY A 205 8.79 -12.82 18.02
N THR A 206 9.68 -12.72 17.02
CA THR A 206 9.39 -12.09 15.73
C THR A 206 8.35 -12.89 14.95
N VAL A 207 8.51 -14.22 14.88
CA VAL A 207 7.51 -15.11 14.26
C VAL A 207 6.15 -14.98 14.96
N ALA A 208 6.13 -15.05 16.29
CA ALA A 208 4.90 -14.90 17.08
C ALA A 208 4.23 -13.54 16.84
N SER A 209 5.01 -12.46 16.71
CA SER A 209 4.49 -11.13 16.42
C SER A 209 3.84 -11.04 15.04
N VAL A 210 4.45 -11.64 13.99
CA VAL A 210 3.85 -11.68 12.65
C VAL A 210 2.52 -12.43 12.70
N LEU A 211 2.50 -13.63 13.25
CA LEU A 211 1.28 -14.45 13.34
C LEU A 211 0.17 -13.77 14.15
N HIS A 212 0.55 -13.05 15.24
CA HIS A 212 -0.40 -12.25 16.01
C HIS A 212 -0.99 -11.11 15.17
N ILE A 213 -0.14 -10.36 14.45
CA ILE A 213 -0.58 -9.24 13.62
C ILE A 213 -1.48 -9.72 12.49
N GLU A 214 -1.16 -10.83 11.85
CA GLU A 214 -1.98 -11.41 10.78
C GLU A 214 -3.38 -11.79 11.27
N LYS A 215 -3.46 -12.43 12.44
CA LYS A 215 -4.71 -12.97 12.98
C LYS A 215 -5.66 -11.91 13.52
N ASN A 216 -5.16 -10.82 14.09
CA ASN A 216 -5.96 -9.84 14.81
C ASN A 216 -6.20 -8.58 13.95
N ASP A 217 -7.26 -7.83 14.27
CA ASP A 217 -7.58 -6.56 13.63
C ASP A 217 -6.49 -5.52 13.87
N PHE A 218 -6.43 -4.50 12.99
CA PHE A 218 -5.42 -3.46 13.05
C PHE A 218 -5.37 -2.76 14.41
N LYS A 219 -6.53 -2.39 14.98
CA LYS A 219 -6.62 -1.71 16.29
C LYS A 219 -6.10 -2.56 17.46
N VAL A 220 -6.36 -3.86 17.44
CA VAL A 220 -5.84 -4.79 18.46
C VAL A 220 -4.31 -4.82 18.41
N ASN A 221 -3.75 -4.81 17.20
CA ASN A 221 -2.30 -4.83 16.97
C ASN A 221 -1.58 -3.55 17.46
N LEU A 222 -2.29 -2.43 17.61
CA LEU A 222 -1.71 -1.21 18.18
C LEU A 222 -1.25 -1.41 19.65
N ASN A 223 -1.83 -2.36 20.37
CA ASN A 223 -1.45 -2.68 21.75
C ASN A 223 -0.32 -3.73 21.85
N LEU A 224 0.09 -4.35 20.73
CA LEU A 224 1.15 -5.35 20.74
C LEU A 224 2.49 -4.74 21.17
N GLY A 225 3.07 -5.25 22.25
CA GLY A 225 4.42 -4.90 22.69
C GLY A 225 5.46 -5.54 21.77
N MET A 226 6.33 -4.73 21.16
CA MET A 226 7.47 -5.21 20.37
C MET A 226 8.75 -4.64 20.96
N ASN A 227 9.65 -5.51 21.42
CA ASN A 227 10.97 -5.09 21.88
C ASN A 227 11.86 -4.62 20.71
N PRO A 228 12.99 -3.94 20.97
CA PRO A 228 13.86 -3.43 19.92
C PRO A 228 14.38 -4.50 18.95
N GLN A 229 14.65 -5.71 19.43
CA GLN A 229 15.12 -6.81 18.60
C GLN A 229 14.06 -7.24 17.60
N ILE A 230 12.80 -7.43 18.05
CA ILE A 230 11.66 -7.79 17.19
C ILE A 230 11.44 -6.72 16.12
N LYS A 231 11.44 -5.43 16.51
CA LYS A 231 11.27 -4.31 15.57
C LYS A 231 12.35 -4.31 14.50
N LYS A 232 13.61 -4.48 14.88
CA LYS A 232 14.75 -4.53 13.97
C LYS A 232 14.66 -5.69 13.00
N GLU A 233 14.36 -6.90 13.48
CA GLU A 233 14.19 -8.09 12.62
C GLU A 233 13.02 -7.94 11.67
N LEU A 234 11.84 -7.48 12.14
CA LEU A 234 10.69 -7.24 11.29
C LEU A 234 11.01 -6.26 10.17
N ASN A 235 11.65 -5.13 10.50
CA ASN A 235 12.03 -4.14 9.48
C ASN A 235 12.96 -4.75 8.42
N ILE A 236 13.98 -5.51 8.83
CA ILE A 236 14.91 -6.16 7.90
C ILE A 236 14.18 -7.18 7.03
N ILE A 237 13.37 -8.06 7.63
CA ILE A 237 12.71 -9.16 6.91
C ILE A 237 11.66 -8.59 5.95
N LEU A 238 10.81 -7.67 6.41
CA LEU A 238 9.74 -7.12 5.56
C LEU A 238 10.30 -6.30 4.39
N ASN A 239 11.32 -5.48 4.62
CA ASN A 239 11.94 -4.71 3.55
C ASN A 239 12.67 -5.62 2.54
N ALA A 240 13.43 -6.60 3.02
CA ALA A 240 14.13 -7.53 2.13
C ALA A 240 13.14 -8.41 1.34
N PHE A 241 12.04 -8.85 1.97
CA PHE A 241 10.98 -9.60 1.31
C PHE A 241 10.29 -8.78 0.22
N LEU A 242 9.90 -7.54 0.54
CA LEU A 242 9.29 -6.62 -0.42
C LEU A 242 10.23 -6.33 -1.60
N ASN A 243 11.50 -6.00 -1.33
CA ASN A 243 12.48 -5.72 -2.38
C ASN A 243 12.71 -6.92 -3.29
N PHE A 244 12.71 -8.14 -2.73
CA PHE A 244 12.87 -9.38 -3.50
C PHE A 244 11.69 -9.62 -4.44
N HIS A 245 10.45 -9.45 -3.95
CA HIS A 245 9.25 -9.70 -4.75
C HIS A 245 8.89 -8.56 -5.70
N LEU A 246 9.23 -7.31 -5.37
CA LEU A 246 9.01 -6.15 -6.25
C LEU A 246 10.16 -5.95 -7.25
N GLU A 247 11.27 -6.69 -7.11
CA GLU A 247 12.50 -6.56 -7.90
C GLU A 247 13.09 -5.14 -7.92
N LYS A 248 12.70 -4.32 -6.94
CA LYS A 248 13.14 -2.92 -6.78
C LYS A 248 13.04 -2.46 -5.34
N GLU A 249 13.79 -1.42 -5.03
CA GLU A 249 13.65 -0.71 -3.76
C GLU A 249 12.71 0.48 -3.90
N LEU A 250 11.76 0.60 -2.96
CA LEU A 250 10.77 1.67 -2.94
C LEU A 250 11.43 3.03 -2.73
N LYS A 251 11.00 4.05 -3.49
CA LYS A 251 11.56 5.42 -3.43
C LYS A 251 11.30 6.07 -2.07
N SER A 252 10.08 5.92 -1.55
CA SER A 252 9.70 6.46 -0.24
C SER A 252 10.48 5.78 0.89
N GLN A 253 10.80 4.49 0.79
CA GLN A 253 11.65 3.80 1.76
C GLN A 253 13.08 4.36 1.77
N LYS A 254 13.65 4.69 0.60
CA LYS A 254 14.98 5.34 0.50
C LYS A 254 15.00 6.69 1.19
N VAL A 255 13.92 7.47 1.02
CA VAL A 255 13.80 8.79 1.65
C VAL A 255 13.71 8.65 3.18
N LEU A 256 12.86 7.74 3.68
CA LEU A 256 12.73 7.46 5.11
C LEU A 256 14.07 7.04 5.72
N ASN A 257 14.78 6.11 5.09
CA ASN A 257 16.09 5.64 5.55
C ASN A 257 17.12 6.80 5.64
N LYS A 258 17.06 7.77 4.72
CA LYS A 258 17.90 8.98 4.80
C LYS A 258 17.50 9.87 5.95
N LEU A 259 16.20 10.11 6.17
CA LEU A 259 15.71 10.95 7.27
C LEU A 259 16.11 10.39 8.63
N ASP A 260 16.01 9.07 8.82
CA ASP A 260 16.43 8.41 10.06
C ASP A 260 17.93 8.57 10.34
N ASN A 261 18.76 8.59 9.29
CA ASN A 261 20.21 8.82 9.42
C ASN A 261 20.57 10.28 9.76
N PHE A 262 19.72 11.26 9.42
CA PHE A 262 19.90 12.67 9.76
C PHE A 262 19.34 13.04 11.14
N ALA A 263 18.37 12.29 11.67
CA ALA A 263 17.72 12.58 12.96
C ALA A 263 18.67 12.58 14.19
N PRO A 264 19.76 11.78 14.26
CA PRO A 264 20.70 11.85 15.37
C PRO A 264 21.48 13.16 15.46
N ALA A 265 21.58 13.94 14.37
CA ALA A 265 22.33 15.19 14.32
C ALA A 265 21.53 16.43 14.81
N LEU A 266 20.25 16.25 15.12
CA LEU A 266 19.32 17.31 15.55
C LEU A 266 18.81 17.14 17.00
N ARG A 267 19.40 16.22 17.79
CA ARG A 267 19.11 16.03 19.21
C ARG A 267 20.24 16.51 20.10
#